data_a7469a07ff5f1a7400dd3fca6822f385
#
_entry.id   a7469a07ff5f1a7400dd3fca6822f385
#
_cell.length_a   1.000
_cell.length_b   1.000
_cell.length_c   1.000
_cell.angle_alpha   90.00
_cell.angle_beta   90.00
_cell.angle_gamma   90.00
#
_symmetry.space_group_name_H-M   'P 1'
#
loop_
_entity.id
_entity.type
_entity.pdbx_description
1 polymer ?
#
loop_
_entity_poly.entity_id
_entity_poly.type
_entity_poly.pdbx_seq_one_letter_code
_entity_poly.pdbx_strand_id
1 'polypeptide(L)'
;MHRSAAMVAWLVACSSPSKPVVVQNQPPAVEASGLLPPLPAPEPVDTQKFAAVTVCVRCHQANEVDMRDTQKRDVSPVTELQAGMMSLAARDPYFLAALRREIDANRGAKAQIEAICLRCHAPVGFTEQGTLTLDDLTRGKTPAAILAREGVGCAGCHSLEPEQLGNEAGFTGRAALRTDRVSFGALPTPLEDAMLQMAKMKPVPSAHVEESRLCASCHSVFVHRLDKTGAPVGDELPEQATYLEWRNSDFQNEATPAGERAATCQDCHMPHGEDELDRDAKPIVTAFSTRPVDAPPRTGYRRHTLRGGNTYMLRQLAKHAPWLGAAATPEQLVAAAEATGRFLTSAAKLSVVGVGQELRVTVVNETGHKLPTGYPTRRMWLRVRATDREGRTVYESGGTRDGAIVDADGKRLDGPGAIMPHVERAGTDEVPIWEAVPVDDAGKRTHLLLGTARIAKDNRILPAGWRGDHPDAARTKPFGVDGDTDFLPGRDSVMYVLPATATAATVELLYQAVPPETIESYAPTDSLEAARFRAICDVPPLPNVIALASTSLQPAP
;
A
#
# COMPACT_ATOMS: atom_id res chain seq x y z
N MET A 1 11.81 54.05 53.94
CA MET A 1 11.61 52.63 54.15
C MET A 1 11.40 52.00 52.75
N HIS A 2 12.50 51.56 52.11
CA HIS A 2 12.45 50.97 50.76
C HIS A 2 12.40 49.47 50.93
N ARG A 3 11.42 48.82 50.27
CA ARG A 3 11.37 47.37 50.07
C ARG A 3 11.70 47.08 48.64
N SER A 4 12.85 46.48 48.40
CA SER A 4 13.25 45.92 47.10
C SER A 4 12.50 44.63 46.84
N ALA A 5 11.84 44.52 45.68
CA ALA A 5 11.29 43.29 45.18
C ALA A 5 12.32 42.64 44.26
N ALA A 6 12.76 41.43 44.61
CA ALA A 6 13.64 40.60 43.77
C ALA A 6 12.81 39.92 42.67
N MET A 7 13.16 40.21 41.44
CA MET A 7 12.56 39.61 40.22
C MET A 7 13.36 38.35 39.88
N VAL A 8 12.74 37.17 40.06
CA VAL A 8 13.32 35.88 39.61
C VAL A 8 13.03 35.73 38.13
N ALA A 9 14.07 35.82 37.32
CA ALA A 9 14.01 35.54 35.90
C ALA A 9 14.07 34.02 35.67
N TRP A 10 13.00 33.45 35.10
CA TRP A 10 13.01 32.09 34.56
C TRP A 10 13.69 32.11 33.20
N LEU A 11 14.86 31.49 33.10
CA LEU A 11 15.51 31.19 31.81
C LEU A 11 14.74 30.01 31.15
N VAL A 12 13.91 30.33 30.16
CA VAL A 12 13.38 29.36 29.24
C VAL A 12 14.50 29.03 28.25
N ALA A 13 15.06 27.83 28.35
CA ALA A 13 15.99 27.30 27.38
C ALA A 13 15.22 27.04 26.09
N CYS A 14 15.35 27.89 25.08
CA CYS A 14 14.92 27.64 23.72
C CYS A 14 15.80 26.51 23.15
N SER A 15 15.23 25.32 23.01
CA SER A 15 15.80 24.27 22.17
C SER A 15 15.80 24.76 20.73
N SER A 16 16.97 24.84 20.12
CA SER A 16 17.16 25.21 18.72
C SER A 16 16.46 24.19 17.84
N PRO A 17 15.73 24.62 16.81
CA PRO A 17 15.16 23.68 15.85
C PRO A 17 16.29 22.94 15.14
N SER A 18 16.15 21.61 15.08
CA SER A 18 17.02 20.74 14.29
C SER A 18 17.07 21.24 12.86
N LYS A 19 18.27 21.45 12.33
CA LYS A 19 18.49 21.85 10.94
C LYS A 19 17.80 20.85 10.03
N PRO A 20 17.11 21.29 8.97
CA PRO A 20 16.57 20.38 7.99
C PRO A 20 17.71 19.54 7.40
N VAL A 21 17.50 18.24 7.33
CA VAL A 21 18.41 17.32 6.65
C VAL A 21 18.46 17.80 5.19
N VAL A 22 19.60 18.30 4.77
CA VAL A 22 19.87 18.63 3.39
C VAL A 22 19.80 17.32 2.63
N VAL A 23 18.76 17.17 1.81
CA VAL A 23 18.68 16.09 0.82
C VAL A 23 19.92 16.27 -0.06
N GLN A 24 20.91 15.39 0.10
CA GLN A 24 22.06 15.34 -0.80
C GLN A 24 21.52 15.22 -2.23
N ASN A 25 22.02 16.07 -3.12
CA ASN A 25 21.75 15.99 -4.55
C ASN A 25 21.87 14.52 -4.99
N GLN A 26 20.73 13.92 -5.36
CA GLN A 26 20.74 12.60 -5.96
C GLN A 26 21.61 12.66 -7.21
N PRO A 27 22.50 11.70 -7.43
CA PRO A 27 23.23 11.63 -8.69
C PRO A 27 22.23 11.56 -9.85
N PRO A 28 22.55 12.12 -11.01
CA PRO A 28 21.69 12.05 -12.18
C PRO A 28 21.32 10.60 -12.44
N ALA A 29 20.06 10.36 -12.81
CA ALA A 29 19.54 9.02 -13.10
C ALA A 29 20.56 8.29 -13.99
N VAL A 30 21.17 7.23 -13.46
CA VAL A 30 22.01 6.35 -14.26
C VAL A 30 21.09 5.83 -15.35
N GLU A 31 21.39 6.17 -16.61
CA GLU A 31 20.65 5.65 -17.73
C GLU A 31 20.75 4.12 -17.73
N ALA A 32 19.81 3.46 -17.05
CA ALA A 32 19.52 2.05 -17.28
C ALA A 32 19.12 1.80 -18.75
N SER A 33 18.99 2.90 -19.49
CA SER A 33 18.55 3.03 -20.89
C SER A 33 19.45 2.36 -21.93
N GLY A 34 20.68 1.94 -21.58
CA GLY A 34 21.55 1.34 -22.56
C GLY A 34 21.20 -0.08 -23.00
N LEU A 35 20.40 -0.84 -22.22
CA LEU A 35 20.23 -2.27 -22.45
C LEU A 35 18.76 -2.74 -22.57
N LEU A 36 17.78 -1.99 -22.08
CA LEU A 36 16.38 -2.43 -22.07
C LEU A 36 15.45 -1.37 -22.69
N PRO A 37 14.52 -1.76 -23.59
CA PRO A 37 13.63 -0.80 -24.23
C PRO A 37 12.70 -0.14 -23.20
N PRO A 38 12.35 1.16 -23.36
CA PRO A 38 11.37 1.83 -22.53
C PRO A 38 9.98 1.20 -22.69
N LEU A 39 9.13 1.37 -21.69
CA LEU A 39 7.71 1.09 -21.85
C LEU A 39 7.04 2.21 -22.64
N PRO A 40 6.01 1.90 -23.47
CA PRO A 40 5.31 2.93 -24.23
C PRO A 40 4.70 4.00 -23.33
N ALA A 41 4.87 5.26 -23.70
CA ALA A 41 4.23 6.39 -23.01
C ALA A 41 2.70 6.32 -23.10
N PRO A 42 1.94 7.04 -22.24
CA PRO A 42 0.50 7.18 -22.39
C PRO A 42 0.14 7.80 -23.75
N GLU A 43 -0.87 7.23 -24.39
CA GLU A 43 -1.37 7.69 -25.67
C GLU A 43 -2.87 8.00 -25.58
N PRO A 44 -3.38 9.00 -26.31
CA PRO A 44 -4.80 9.27 -26.35
C PRO A 44 -5.53 8.14 -27.09
N VAL A 45 -6.49 7.52 -26.43
CA VAL A 45 -7.40 6.53 -27.00
C VAL A 45 -8.82 6.83 -26.56
N ASP A 46 -9.72 6.76 -27.49
CA ASP A 46 -11.16 6.95 -27.29
C ASP A 46 -11.91 5.90 -28.13
N THR A 47 -12.37 4.83 -27.47
CA THR A 47 -13.09 3.73 -28.13
C THR A 47 -14.60 3.90 -27.98
N GLN A 48 -15.38 2.98 -28.51
CA GLN A 48 -16.83 2.97 -28.26
C GLN A 48 -17.18 2.58 -26.82
N LYS A 49 -16.32 1.81 -26.14
CA LYS A 49 -16.54 1.34 -24.77
C LYS A 49 -15.93 2.28 -23.72
N PHE A 50 -14.69 2.70 -23.92
CA PHE A 50 -13.93 3.43 -22.91
C PHE A 50 -13.17 4.61 -23.49
N ALA A 51 -12.84 5.56 -22.61
CA ALA A 51 -11.93 6.65 -22.88
C ALA A 51 -10.68 6.51 -21.99
N ALA A 52 -9.52 6.77 -22.57
CA ALA A 52 -8.26 6.89 -21.81
C ALA A 52 -8.31 8.08 -20.84
N VAL A 53 -7.48 8.05 -19.81
CA VAL A 53 -7.32 9.15 -18.83
C VAL A 53 -7.02 10.49 -19.52
N THR A 54 -6.35 10.48 -20.67
CA THR A 54 -6.10 11.66 -21.50
C THR A 54 -7.35 12.41 -21.95
N VAL A 55 -8.52 11.76 -21.98
CA VAL A 55 -9.82 12.41 -22.21
C VAL A 55 -10.29 13.08 -20.92
N CYS A 56 -10.16 12.43 -19.77
CA CYS A 56 -10.54 12.94 -18.46
C CYS A 56 -9.72 14.18 -18.04
N VAL A 57 -8.42 14.18 -18.37
CA VAL A 57 -7.49 15.31 -18.16
C VAL A 57 -8.06 16.64 -18.63
N ARG A 58 -8.80 16.67 -19.75
CA ARG A 58 -9.33 17.90 -20.34
C ARG A 58 -10.23 18.71 -19.41
N CYS A 59 -10.83 18.02 -18.41
CA CYS A 59 -11.79 18.62 -17.49
C CYS A 59 -11.43 18.41 -16.01
N HIS A 60 -10.76 17.31 -15.68
CA HIS A 60 -10.50 16.87 -14.31
C HIS A 60 -9.03 17.05 -13.87
N GLN A 61 -8.28 17.91 -14.55
CA GLN A 61 -6.99 18.42 -14.13
C GLN A 61 -7.13 19.85 -13.61
N ALA A 62 -6.42 20.19 -12.54
CA ALA A 62 -6.46 21.52 -11.94
C ALA A 62 -6.04 22.62 -12.94
N ASN A 63 -6.71 23.77 -12.82
CA ASN A 63 -6.26 25.05 -13.40
C ASN A 63 -5.72 25.96 -12.29
N GLU A 64 -5.68 27.25 -12.49
CA GLU A 64 -5.20 28.21 -11.48
C GLU A 64 -6.13 28.38 -10.29
N VAL A 65 -7.41 28.03 -10.43
CA VAL A 65 -8.47 28.25 -9.44
C VAL A 65 -9.09 26.94 -8.95
N ASP A 66 -9.50 26.08 -9.90
CA ASP A 66 -10.27 24.88 -9.61
C ASP A 66 -9.38 23.70 -9.27
N MET A 67 -9.90 22.82 -8.43
CA MET A 67 -9.23 21.61 -7.92
C MET A 67 -7.88 21.91 -7.26
N ARG A 68 -7.89 23.02 -6.47
CA ARG A 68 -6.79 23.41 -5.60
C ARG A 68 -7.25 23.54 -4.17
N ASP A 69 -6.38 23.18 -3.25
CA ASP A 69 -6.59 23.41 -1.83
C ASP A 69 -6.29 24.88 -1.43
N THR A 70 -6.43 25.20 -0.15
CA THR A 70 -6.15 26.56 0.35
C THR A 70 -4.69 26.97 0.21
N GLN A 71 -3.77 25.99 0.12
CA GLN A 71 -2.34 26.21 -0.12
C GLN A 71 -2.00 26.27 -1.63
N LYS A 72 -3.01 26.28 -2.50
CA LYS A 72 -2.87 26.28 -3.97
C LYS A 72 -2.20 25.02 -4.55
N ARG A 73 -2.12 23.94 -3.78
CA ARG A 73 -1.63 22.65 -4.30
C ARG A 73 -2.65 22.06 -5.27
N ASP A 74 -2.17 21.42 -6.31
CA ASP A 74 -3.01 20.64 -7.23
C ASP A 74 -3.53 19.39 -6.49
N VAL A 75 -4.82 19.31 -6.30
CA VAL A 75 -5.53 18.18 -5.69
C VAL A 75 -6.48 17.52 -6.68
N SER A 76 -6.28 17.77 -7.98
CA SER A 76 -7.13 17.20 -9.02
C SER A 76 -7.07 15.67 -9.05
N PRO A 77 -8.19 15.00 -9.34
CA PRO A 77 -8.26 13.54 -9.33
C PRO A 77 -7.27 12.91 -10.32
N VAL A 78 -7.02 13.56 -11.46
CA VAL A 78 -6.08 13.06 -12.45
C VAL A 78 -4.64 13.10 -11.93
N THR A 79 -4.19 14.25 -11.40
CA THR A 79 -2.82 14.41 -10.90
C THR A 79 -2.54 13.46 -9.74
N GLU A 80 -3.46 13.35 -8.78
CA GLU A 80 -3.29 12.49 -7.62
C GLU A 80 -3.31 11.01 -7.98
N LEU A 81 -4.25 10.58 -8.84
CA LEU A 81 -4.34 9.19 -9.28
C LEU A 81 -3.08 8.77 -10.06
N GLN A 82 -2.63 9.61 -11.01
CA GLN A 82 -1.47 9.30 -11.84
C GLN A 82 -0.17 9.19 -11.04
N ALA A 83 -0.06 9.89 -9.92
CA ALA A 83 1.06 9.78 -8.99
C ALA A 83 0.97 8.58 -8.02
N GLY A 84 -0.12 7.79 -8.08
CA GLY A 84 -0.38 6.65 -7.21
C GLY A 84 0.02 5.30 -7.80
N MET A 85 0.27 4.30 -6.94
CA MET A 85 0.62 2.94 -7.36
C MET A 85 -0.47 2.26 -8.19
N MET A 86 -1.76 2.62 -8.00
CA MET A 86 -2.86 2.01 -8.75
C MET A 86 -2.82 2.35 -10.24
N SER A 87 -2.54 3.59 -10.60
CA SER A 87 -2.37 3.98 -12.01
C SER A 87 -1.10 3.39 -12.63
N LEU A 88 -0.13 3.03 -11.83
CA LEU A 88 1.11 2.41 -12.27
C LEU A 88 1.05 0.87 -12.27
N ALA A 89 -0.08 0.27 -11.85
CA ALA A 89 -0.21 -1.18 -11.63
C ALA A 89 0.16 -2.05 -12.84
N ALA A 90 -0.06 -1.57 -14.06
CA ALA A 90 0.31 -2.28 -15.30
C ALA A 90 1.73 -1.92 -15.82
N ARG A 91 2.41 -0.97 -15.17
CA ARG A 91 3.76 -0.50 -15.55
C ARG A 91 4.81 -0.80 -14.49
N ASP A 92 4.39 -1.17 -13.29
CA ASP A 92 5.27 -1.51 -12.18
C ASP A 92 6.18 -2.68 -12.57
N PRO A 93 7.49 -2.47 -12.67
CA PRO A 93 8.43 -3.52 -13.04
C PRO A 93 8.41 -4.73 -12.11
N TYR A 94 8.06 -4.53 -10.83
CA TYR A 94 7.87 -5.65 -9.91
C TYR A 94 6.70 -6.53 -10.34
N PHE A 95 5.54 -5.93 -10.62
CA PHE A 95 4.39 -6.67 -11.12
C PHE A 95 4.67 -7.40 -12.44
N LEU A 96 5.30 -6.71 -13.41
CA LEU A 96 5.64 -7.30 -14.71
C LEU A 96 6.59 -8.50 -14.56
N ALA A 97 7.58 -8.39 -13.65
CA ALA A 97 8.50 -9.48 -13.35
C ALA A 97 7.80 -10.65 -12.64
N ALA A 98 6.88 -10.36 -11.70
CA ALA A 98 6.09 -11.39 -11.02
C ALA A 98 5.19 -12.13 -11.99
N LEU A 99 4.43 -11.41 -12.83
CA LEU A 99 3.57 -12.00 -13.86
C LEU A 99 4.39 -12.89 -14.83
N ARG A 100 5.55 -12.41 -15.28
CA ARG A 100 6.44 -13.18 -16.13
C ARG A 100 6.89 -14.47 -15.45
N ARG A 101 7.28 -14.41 -14.20
CA ARG A 101 7.74 -15.58 -13.43
C ARG A 101 6.63 -16.62 -13.23
N GLU A 102 5.39 -16.17 -12.95
CA GLU A 102 4.23 -17.07 -12.88
C GLU A 102 3.96 -17.78 -14.20
N ILE A 103 4.03 -17.06 -15.32
CA ILE A 103 3.87 -17.61 -16.68
C ILE A 103 4.99 -18.64 -16.97
N ASP A 104 6.24 -18.33 -16.67
CA ASP A 104 7.36 -19.22 -16.94
C ASP A 104 7.31 -20.51 -16.10
N ALA A 105 6.82 -20.41 -14.86
CA ALA A 105 6.60 -21.56 -13.98
C ALA A 105 5.43 -22.45 -14.45
N ASN A 106 4.41 -21.86 -15.09
CA ASN A 106 3.16 -22.52 -15.44
C ASN A 106 2.78 -22.24 -16.91
N ARG A 107 3.66 -22.55 -17.87
CA ARG A 107 3.52 -22.19 -19.29
C ARG A 107 2.22 -22.67 -19.92
N GLY A 108 1.69 -23.80 -19.50
CA GLY A 108 0.42 -24.36 -19.98
C GLY A 108 -0.80 -23.52 -19.57
N ALA A 109 -0.69 -22.74 -18.48
CA ALA A 109 -1.75 -21.90 -17.93
C ALA A 109 -1.58 -20.41 -18.28
N LYS A 110 -0.69 -20.05 -19.20
CA LYS A 110 -0.36 -18.64 -19.51
C LYS A 110 -1.59 -17.75 -19.65
N ALA A 111 -2.55 -18.12 -20.50
CA ALA A 111 -3.74 -17.31 -20.73
C ALA A 111 -4.62 -17.13 -19.47
N GLN A 112 -4.71 -18.16 -18.63
CA GLN A 112 -5.43 -18.11 -17.37
C GLN A 112 -4.72 -17.18 -16.36
N ILE A 113 -3.38 -17.25 -16.26
CA ILE A 113 -2.56 -16.41 -15.40
C ILE A 113 -2.70 -14.94 -15.81
N GLU A 114 -2.54 -14.65 -17.10
CA GLU A 114 -2.71 -13.31 -17.64
C GLU A 114 -4.13 -12.78 -17.35
N ALA A 115 -5.17 -13.59 -17.53
CA ALA A 115 -6.54 -13.18 -17.23
C ALA A 115 -6.76 -12.88 -15.73
N ILE A 116 -6.24 -13.70 -14.82
CA ILE A 116 -6.38 -13.47 -13.37
C ILE A 116 -5.70 -12.16 -12.97
N CYS A 117 -4.45 -11.95 -13.36
CA CYS A 117 -3.67 -10.79 -12.96
C CYS A 117 -4.19 -9.50 -13.62
N LEU A 118 -4.49 -9.55 -14.93
CA LEU A 118 -4.78 -8.35 -15.72
C LEU A 118 -6.21 -7.81 -15.52
N ARG A 119 -7.14 -8.60 -15.00
CA ARG A 119 -8.44 -8.09 -14.54
C ARG A 119 -8.33 -7.01 -13.47
N CYS A 120 -7.32 -7.09 -12.59
CA CYS A 120 -7.09 -6.10 -11.54
C CYS A 120 -6.04 -5.07 -11.95
N HIS A 121 -4.95 -5.48 -12.59
CA HIS A 121 -3.84 -4.59 -12.92
C HIS A 121 -4.04 -3.77 -14.20
N ALA A 122 -5.00 -4.16 -15.06
CA ALA A 122 -5.31 -3.49 -16.32
C ALA A 122 -6.81 -3.63 -16.69
N PRO A 123 -7.76 -3.33 -15.78
CA PRO A 123 -9.16 -3.73 -15.90
C PRO A 123 -9.85 -3.18 -17.14
N VAL A 124 -9.56 -1.95 -17.53
CA VAL A 124 -10.18 -1.29 -18.68
C VAL A 124 -9.70 -1.93 -19.99
N GLY A 125 -8.40 -2.11 -20.16
CA GLY A 125 -7.84 -2.75 -21.35
C GLY A 125 -8.27 -4.21 -21.46
N PHE A 126 -8.35 -4.93 -20.34
CA PHE A 126 -8.84 -6.31 -20.30
C PHE A 126 -10.32 -6.38 -20.77
N THR A 127 -11.16 -5.49 -20.28
CA THR A 127 -12.60 -5.46 -20.66
C THR A 127 -12.81 -4.97 -22.08
N GLU A 128 -11.95 -4.09 -22.59
CA GLU A 128 -12.03 -3.59 -23.98
C GLU A 128 -11.95 -4.74 -25.00
N GLN A 129 -11.03 -5.68 -24.79
CA GLN A 129 -10.73 -6.75 -25.74
C GLN A 129 -11.21 -8.14 -25.30
N GLY A 130 -11.45 -8.35 -24.00
CA GLY A 130 -11.80 -9.66 -23.40
C GLY A 130 -10.62 -10.57 -23.12
N THR A 131 -9.47 -10.30 -23.71
CA THR A 131 -8.18 -10.97 -23.49
C THR A 131 -7.06 -9.94 -23.51
N LEU A 132 -6.05 -10.14 -22.69
CA LEU A 132 -4.91 -9.25 -22.63
C LEU A 132 -3.68 -10.06 -22.23
N THR A 133 -2.51 -9.70 -22.76
CA THR A 133 -1.26 -10.41 -22.52
C THR A 133 -0.21 -9.50 -21.92
N LEU A 134 0.83 -10.07 -21.30
CA LEU A 134 2.01 -9.34 -20.85
C LEU A 134 2.69 -8.56 -22.00
N ASP A 135 2.69 -9.13 -23.21
CA ASP A 135 3.22 -8.46 -24.40
C ASP A 135 2.40 -7.21 -24.78
N ASP A 136 1.08 -7.21 -24.56
CA ASP A 136 0.25 -6.02 -24.77
C ASP A 136 0.65 -4.88 -23.83
N LEU A 137 0.96 -5.19 -22.56
CA LEU A 137 1.42 -4.18 -21.61
C LEU A 137 2.78 -3.57 -22.00
N THR A 138 3.69 -4.40 -22.48
CA THR A 138 5.08 -3.98 -22.70
C THR A 138 5.35 -3.37 -24.07
N ARG A 139 4.57 -3.74 -25.11
CA ARG A 139 4.82 -3.32 -26.50
C ARG A 139 3.58 -3.26 -27.40
N GLY A 140 2.39 -3.65 -26.89
CA GLY A 140 1.15 -3.64 -27.67
C GLY A 140 0.77 -2.23 -28.16
N LYS A 141 0.14 -2.15 -29.35
CA LYS A 141 -0.30 -0.90 -29.98
C LYS A 141 -1.82 -0.84 -30.21
N THR A 142 -2.54 -1.86 -29.81
CA THR A 142 -4.01 -1.87 -29.91
C THR A 142 -4.64 -0.87 -28.91
N PRO A 143 -5.85 -0.39 -29.16
CA PRO A 143 -6.57 0.44 -28.17
C PRO A 143 -6.65 -0.23 -26.80
N ALA A 144 -6.89 -1.53 -26.74
CA ALA A 144 -6.90 -2.29 -25.49
C ALA A 144 -5.54 -2.25 -24.75
N ALA A 145 -4.43 -2.41 -25.48
CA ALA A 145 -3.08 -2.36 -24.92
C ALA A 145 -2.74 -0.96 -24.37
N ILE A 146 -3.20 0.11 -25.05
CA ILE A 146 -3.01 1.50 -24.60
C ILE A 146 -3.82 1.74 -23.32
N LEU A 147 -5.10 1.36 -23.30
CA LEU A 147 -5.96 1.45 -22.10
C LEU A 147 -5.41 0.62 -20.93
N ALA A 148 -4.88 -0.57 -21.22
CA ALA A 148 -4.29 -1.46 -20.21
C ALA A 148 -3.11 -0.82 -19.48
N ARG A 149 -2.25 -0.08 -20.18
CA ARG A 149 -1.09 0.58 -19.59
C ARG A 149 -1.41 1.75 -18.65
N GLU A 150 -2.66 2.17 -18.58
CA GLU A 150 -3.13 3.13 -17.58
C GLU A 150 -3.29 2.50 -16.19
N GLY A 151 -3.08 1.18 -16.06
CA GLY A 151 -3.31 0.47 -14.81
C GLY A 151 -4.77 0.55 -14.39
N VAL A 152 -5.02 0.94 -13.13
CA VAL A 152 -6.37 1.26 -12.65
C VAL A 152 -6.61 2.76 -12.86
N GLY A 153 -7.06 3.08 -14.08
CA GLY A 153 -7.44 4.45 -14.45
C GLY A 153 -8.86 4.81 -14.03
N CYS A 154 -9.33 6.00 -14.40
CA CYS A 154 -10.65 6.54 -14.00
C CYS A 154 -11.80 5.56 -14.32
N ALA A 155 -11.85 5.03 -15.52
CA ALA A 155 -12.90 4.09 -15.94
C ALA A 155 -12.81 2.75 -15.17
N GLY A 156 -11.67 2.38 -14.60
CA GLY A 156 -11.51 1.18 -13.80
C GLY A 156 -12.40 1.17 -12.54
N CYS A 157 -12.69 2.35 -11.99
CA CYS A 157 -13.59 2.51 -10.83
C CYS A 157 -14.96 3.05 -11.27
N HIS A 158 -14.97 4.10 -12.10
CA HIS A 158 -16.20 4.80 -12.47
C HIS A 158 -17.09 4.05 -13.48
N SER A 159 -16.66 2.89 -13.98
CA SER A 159 -17.49 2.01 -14.81
C SER A 159 -17.83 0.67 -14.15
N LEU A 160 -17.38 0.42 -12.89
CA LEU A 160 -17.74 -0.81 -12.17
C LEU A 160 -19.24 -0.88 -11.90
N GLU A 161 -19.87 -2.00 -12.24
CA GLU A 161 -21.28 -2.25 -11.95
C GLU A 161 -21.47 -2.64 -10.46
N PRO A 162 -22.53 -2.13 -9.79
CA PRO A 162 -22.71 -2.35 -8.36
C PRO A 162 -23.16 -3.77 -7.97
N GLU A 163 -23.71 -4.56 -8.91
CA GLU A 163 -24.44 -5.81 -8.61
C GLU A 163 -23.55 -6.91 -8.03
N GLN A 164 -22.29 -6.96 -8.43
CA GLN A 164 -21.35 -8.01 -7.99
C GLN A 164 -20.34 -7.52 -6.95
N LEU A 165 -20.42 -6.26 -6.56
CA LEU A 165 -19.47 -5.70 -5.60
C LEU A 165 -19.68 -6.26 -4.19
N GLY A 166 -18.58 -6.56 -3.49
CA GLY A 166 -18.60 -7.05 -2.12
C GLY A 166 -19.00 -8.51 -1.93
N ASN A 167 -19.18 -9.29 -3.01
CA ASN A 167 -19.54 -10.71 -2.95
C ASN A 167 -18.62 -11.60 -3.81
N GLU A 168 -18.72 -12.91 -3.64
CA GLU A 168 -17.88 -13.93 -4.29
C GLU A 168 -17.84 -13.81 -5.82
N ALA A 169 -18.95 -13.42 -6.45
CA ALA A 169 -19.02 -13.31 -7.90
C ALA A 169 -18.14 -12.18 -8.44
N GLY A 170 -17.92 -11.14 -7.63
CA GLY A 170 -17.12 -9.98 -8.01
C GLY A 170 -15.66 -10.05 -7.57
N PHE A 171 -15.28 -10.94 -6.64
CA PHE A 171 -13.89 -11.05 -6.16
C PHE A 171 -12.92 -11.49 -7.26
N THR A 172 -11.63 -11.28 -7.06
CA THR A 172 -10.57 -11.64 -8.03
C THR A 172 -10.76 -10.94 -9.38
N GLY A 173 -11.16 -9.65 -9.36
CA GLY A 173 -11.34 -8.82 -10.55
C GLY A 173 -12.50 -9.23 -11.45
N ARG A 174 -13.49 -9.94 -10.92
CA ARG A 174 -14.61 -10.46 -11.72
C ARG A 174 -15.81 -9.52 -11.83
N ALA A 175 -15.86 -8.45 -11.03
CA ALA A 175 -16.93 -7.46 -11.16
C ALA A 175 -16.91 -6.83 -12.56
N ALA A 176 -18.07 -6.67 -13.16
CA ALA A 176 -18.22 -6.18 -14.53
C ALA A 176 -17.98 -4.67 -14.62
N LEU A 177 -17.40 -4.21 -15.73
CA LEU A 177 -17.35 -2.81 -16.10
C LEU A 177 -18.39 -2.53 -17.19
N ARG A 178 -19.14 -1.43 -17.05
CA ARG A 178 -20.02 -0.91 -18.10
C ARG A 178 -19.22 -0.55 -19.35
N THR A 179 -19.73 -0.96 -20.50
CA THR A 179 -19.07 -0.74 -21.81
C THR A 179 -19.84 0.23 -22.71
N ASP A 180 -20.84 0.91 -22.16
CA ASP A 180 -21.73 1.82 -22.87
C ASP A 180 -21.47 3.29 -22.52
N ARG A 181 -20.24 3.62 -22.09
CA ARG A 181 -19.81 4.99 -21.78
C ARG A 181 -20.54 5.62 -20.59
N VAL A 182 -21.11 4.81 -19.71
CA VAL A 182 -21.60 5.27 -18.41
C VAL A 182 -20.41 5.53 -17.48
N SER A 183 -20.48 6.64 -16.74
CA SER A 183 -19.54 6.99 -15.66
C SER A 183 -20.32 7.20 -14.37
N PHE A 184 -20.18 6.29 -13.43
CA PHE A 184 -20.79 6.43 -12.10
C PHE A 184 -20.07 7.49 -11.27
N GLY A 185 -20.84 8.26 -10.48
CA GLY A 185 -20.30 9.27 -9.58
C GLY A 185 -21.20 9.49 -8.38
N ALA A 186 -20.67 10.04 -7.30
CA ALA A 186 -21.42 10.29 -6.06
C ALA A 186 -22.37 11.49 -6.15
N LEU A 187 -22.12 12.42 -7.09
CA LEU A 187 -22.91 13.64 -7.18
C LEU A 187 -24.33 13.37 -7.67
N PRO A 188 -25.37 13.80 -6.92
CA PRO A 188 -26.77 13.56 -7.32
C PRO A 188 -27.19 14.36 -8.56
N THR A 189 -26.48 15.45 -8.85
CA THR A 189 -26.78 16.34 -10.00
C THR A 189 -25.50 16.61 -10.79
N PRO A 190 -25.02 15.65 -11.60
CA PRO A 190 -23.85 15.85 -12.45
C PRO A 190 -24.13 16.86 -13.57
N LEU A 191 -23.06 17.40 -14.16
CA LEU A 191 -23.15 18.27 -15.35
C LEU A 191 -23.25 17.38 -16.61
N GLU A 192 -24.43 16.76 -16.81
CA GLU A 192 -24.64 15.73 -17.82
C GLU A 192 -24.34 16.22 -19.23
N ASP A 193 -24.89 17.37 -19.63
CA ASP A 193 -24.70 17.93 -20.97
C ASP A 193 -23.22 18.18 -21.29
N ALA A 194 -22.45 18.68 -20.34
CA ALA A 194 -21.01 18.91 -20.52
C ALA A 194 -20.25 17.62 -20.76
N MET A 195 -20.53 16.57 -19.97
CA MET A 195 -19.89 15.27 -20.13
C MET A 195 -20.30 14.56 -21.43
N LEU A 196 -21.57 14.63 -21.80
CA LEU A 196 -22.06 14.05 -23.06
C LEU A 196 -21.44 14.75 -24.29
N GLN A 197 -21.40 16.08 -24.29
CA GLN A 197 -20.87 16.84 -25.44
C GLN A 197 -19.37 16.73 -25.58
N MET A 198 -18.63 16.83 -24.46
CA MET A 198 -17.16 16.93 -24.49
C MET A 198 -16.42 15.60 -24.43
N ALA A 199 -16.98 14.61 -23.71
CA ALA A 199 -16.36 13.30 -23.49
C ALA A 199 -17.19 12.14 -24.03
N LYS A 200 -18.41 12.39 -24.52
CA LYS A 200 -19.38 11.36 -24.95
C LYS A 200 -19.61 10.31 -23.84
N MET A 201 -19.60 10.75 -22.61
CA MET A 201 -19.81 9.93 -21.41
C MET A 201 -21.09 10.37 -20.71
N LYS A 202 -21.89 9.39 -20.28
CA LYS A 202 -23.11 9.63 -19.52
C LYS A 202 -22.82 9.53 -18.02
N PRO A 203 -22.82 10.62 -17.26
CA PRO A 203 -22.66 10.53 -15.81
C PRO A 203 -23.95 9.99 -15.19
N VAL A 204 -23.80 9.04 -14.29
CA VAL A 204 -24.91 8.42 -13.55
C VAL A 204 -24.63 8.50 -12.06
N PRO A 205 -25.50 9.17 -11.27
CA PRO A 205 -25.37 9.16 -9.82
C PRO A 205 -25.49 7.75 -9.26
N SER A 206 -24.53 7.35 -8.41
CA SER A 206 -24.60 6.07 -7.73
C SER A 206 -23.78 6.08 -6.45
N ALA A 207 -24.39 5.65 -5.35
CA ALA A 207 -23.76 5.66 -4.04
C ALA A 207 -22.61 4.64 -3.92
N HIS A 208 -22.61 3.58 -4.73
CA HIS A 208 -21.62 2.50 -4.60
C HIS A 208 -20.16 2.97 -4.81
N VAL A 209 -19.94 4.11 -5.48
CA VAL A 209 -18.58 4.68 -5.64
C VAL A 209 -17.99 5.21 -4.33
N GLU A 210 -18.81 5.40 -3.30
CA GLU A 210 -18.40 5.81 -1.95
C GLU A 210 -18.46 4.66 -0.94
N GLU A 211 -18.77 3.44 -1.37
CA GLU A 211 -18.86 2.27 -0.51
C GLU A 211 -17.61 1.40 -0.60
N SER A 212 -17.21 0.80 0.53
CA SER A 212 -16.01 -0.06 0.59
C SER A 212 -16.07 -1.23 -0.38
N ARG A 213 -17.25 -1.74 -0.69
CA ARG A 213 -17.43 -2.83 -1.66
C ARG A 213 -16.94 -2.49 -3.08
N LEU A 214 -16.79 -1.21 -3.45
CA LEU A 214 -16.16 -0.81 -4.71
C LEU A 214 -14.73 -1.38 -4.82
N CYS A 215 -13.98 -1.38 -3.72
CA CYS A 215 -12.60 -1.84 -3.66
C CYS A 215 -12.49 -3.38 -3.64
N ALA A 216 -13.57 -4.05 -3.22
CA ALA A 216 -13.60 -5.49 -2.96
C ALA A 216 -13.18 -6.34 -4.15
N SER A 217 -13.52 -5.93 -5.37
CA SER A 217 -13.24 -6.73 -6.57
C SER A 217 -11.75 -7.02 -6.74
N CYS A 218 -10.89 -6.02 -6.51
CA CYS A 218 -9.44 -6.13 -6.66
C CYS A 218 -8.70 -6.34 -5.32
N HIS A 219 -9.34 -6.04 -4.18
CA HIS A 219 -8.76 -6.18 -2.84
C HIS A 219 -9.34 -7.37 -2.05
N SER A 220 -9.93 -8.34 -2.76
CA SER A 220 -10.26 -9.69 -2.30
C SER A 220 -9.87 -10.66 -3.41
N VAL A 221 -8.63 -11.12 -3.39
CA VAL A 221 -8.04 -11.96 -4.44
C VAL A 221 -7.74 -13.33 -3.89
N PHE A 222 -8.34 -14.33 -4.51
CA PHE A 222 -8.22 -15.73 -4.14
C PHE A 222 -7.73 -16.53 -5.33
N VAL A 223 -6.73 -17.38 -5.10
CA VAL A 223 -6.09 -18.17 -6.12
C VAL A 223 -5.91 -19.61 -5.68
N HIS A 224 -5.95 -20.54 -6.63
CA HIS A 224 -5.54 -21.92 -6.41
C HIS A 224 -4.10 -22.10 -6.88
N ARG A 225 -3.37 -22.95 -6.19
CA ARG A 225 -2.13 -23.49 -6.73
C ARG A 225 -2.39 -24.21 -8.05
N LEU A 226 -1.48 -24.08 -8.99
CA LEU A 226 -1.54 -24.82 -10.26
C LEU A 226 -0.57 -26.01 -10.24
N ASP A 227 -0.99 -27.12 -10.82
CA ASP A 227 -0.10 -28.24 -11.12
C ASP A 227 0.69 -27.98 -12.41
N LYS A 228 1.52 -28.94 -12.81
CA LYS A 228 2.36 -28.86 -14.01
C LYS A 228 1.56 -28.76 -15.33
N THR A 229 0.28 -29.11 -15.29
CA THR A 229 -0.62 -29.02 -16.46
C THR A 229 -1.37 -27.68 -16.49
N GLY A 230 -1.28 -26.89 -15.42
CA GLY A 230 -2.04 -25.66 -15.23
C GLY A 230 -3.42 -25.87 -14.60
N ALA A 231 -3.71 -27.07 -14.13
CA ALA A 231 -4.96 -27.33 -13.42
C ALA A 231 -4.90 -26.84 -11.96
N PRO A 232 -5.99 -26.28 -11.41
CA PRO A 232 -6.04 -25.88 -10.02
C PRO A 232 -6.01 -27.10 -9.09
N VAL A 233 -5.18 -27.02 -8.03
CA VAL A 233 -5.02 -28.09 -7.03
C VAL A 233 -4.99 -27.49 -5.61
N GLY A 234 -5.49 -28.25 -4.65
CA GLY A 234 -5.57 -27.84 -3.25
C GLY A 234 -6.64 -26.80 -2.98
N ASP A 235 -6.58 -26.24 -1.79
CA ASP A 235 -7.53 -25.22 -1.35
C ASP A 235 -7.24 -23.86 -2.00
N GLU A 236 -8.28 -23.03 -2.11
CA GLU A 236 -8.14 -21.65 -2.50
C GLU A 236 -7.43 -20.86 -1.40
N LEU A 237 -6.42 -20.09 -1.76
CA LEU A 237 -5.62 -19.29 -0.83
C LEU A 237 -5.83 -17.79 -1.08
N PRO A 238 -5.91 -16.97 -0.02
CA PRO A 238 -5.97 -15.53 -0.18
C PRO A 238 -4.59 -14.99 -0.58
N GLU A 239 -4.48 -14.45 -1.80
CA GLU A 239 -3.36 -13.58 -2.15
C GLU A 239 -3.44 -12.30 -1.33
N GLN A 240 -4.65 -11.72 -1.27
CA GLN A 240 -5.00 -10.63 -0.38
C GLN A 240 -6.50 -10.69 -0.04
N ALA A 241 -6.83 -10.29 1.19
CA ALA A 241 -8.19 -10.30 1.70
C ALA A 241 -8.57 -8.99 2.40
N THR A 242 -7.96 -7.87 2.00
CA THR A 242 -8.03 -6.56 2.68
C THR A 242 -9.47 -6.10 2.93
N TYR A 243 -10.38 -6.29 1.94
CA TYR A 243 -11.78 -5.96 2.13
C TYR A 243 -12.48 -6.89 3.15
N LEU A 244 -12.18 -8.19 3.14
CA LEU A 244 -12.75 -9.13 4.12
C LEU A 244 -12.19 -8.90 5.53
N GLU A 245 -10.93 -8.48 5.64
CA GLU A 245 -10.31 -8.06 6.89
C GLU A 245 -11.06 -6.84 7.46
N TRP A 246 -11.35 -5.84 6.60
CA TRP A 246 -12.14 -4.65 6.96
C TRP A 246 -13.59 -5.01 7.32
N ARG A 247 -14.23 -5.88 6.56
CA ARG A 247 -15.62 -6.29 6.81
C ARG A 247 -15.79 -7.02 8.15
N ASN A 248 -14.72 -7.68 8.63
CA ASN A 248 -14.64 -8.27 9.95
C ASN A 248 -13.85 -7.37 10.94
N SER A 249 -14.23 -6.10 11.04
CA SER A 249 -13.56 -5.15 11.94
C SER A 249 -14.55 -4.12 12.50
N ASP A 250 -14.11 -3.34 13.50
CA ASP A 250 -14.87 -2.21 14.04
C ASP A 250 -15.03 -1.05 13.04
N PHE A 251 -14.36 -1.12 11.88
CA PHE A 251 -14.45 -0.09 10.86
C PHE A 251 -15.56 -0.34 9.83
N GLN A 252 -16.12 -1.54 9.78
CA GLN A 252 -17.16 -1.87 8.80
C GLN A 252 -18.42 -1.03 9.01
N ASN A 253 -19.12 -0.67 7.92
CA ASN A 253 -20.39 0.05 7.91
C ASN A 253 -21.44 -0.57 6.96
N GLU A 254 -21.17 -1.77 6.44
CA GLU A 254 -22.06 -2.49 5.53
C GLU A 254 -23.01 -3.44 6.27
N ALA A 255 -22.66 -3.87 7.49
CA ALA A 255 -23.54 -4.66 8.35
C ALA A 255 -24.25 -3.77 9.38
N THR A 256 -25.36 -4.28 9.93
CA THR A 256 -26.10 -3.62 11.02
C THR A 256 -26.00 -4.47 12.29
N PRO A 257 -25.48 -3.91 13.41
CA PRO A 257 -24.98 -2.53 13.52
C PRO A 257 -23.66 -2.32 12.79
N ALA A 258 -23.39 -1.08 12.41
CA ALA A 258 -22.06 -0.69 11.97
C ALA A 258 -21.04 -0.82 13.10
N GLY A 259 -19.76 -0.95 12.78
CA GLY A 259 -18.69 -1.00 13.76
C GLY A 259 -18.54 0.33 14.52
N GLU A 260 -17.95 0.27 15.71
CA GLU A 260 -17.77 1.45 16.58
C GLU A 260 -16.89 2.55 15.96
N ARG A 261 -15.99 2.16 15.07
CA ARG A 261 -15.05 3.05 14.35
C ARG A 261 -15.41 3.19 12.88
N ALA A 262 -16.66 2.96 12.51
CA ALA A 262 -17.14 2.88 11.14
C ALA A 262 -16.52 3.93 10.20
N ALA A 263 -15.89 3.44 9.15
CA ALA A 263 -15.25 4.23 8.10
C ALA A 263 -15.10 3.39 6.84
N THR A 264 -15.40 3.97 5.69
CA THR A 264 -15.19 3.29 4.40
C THR A 264 -13.71 3.27 4.02
N CYS A 265 -13.36 2.45 3.03
CA CYS A 265 -12.02 2.50 2.43
C CYS A 265 -11.70 3.91 1.91
N GLN A 266 -12.70 4.57 1.31
CA GLN A 266 -12.57 5.90 0.77
C GLN A 266 -12.32 6.96 1.85
N ASP A 267 -12.87 6.81 3.06
CA ASP A 267 -12.67 7.78 4.16
C ASP A 267 -11.21 7.87 4.61
N CYS A 268 -10.44 6.80 4.45
CA CYS A 268 -9.01 6.78 4.76
C CYS A 268 -8.12 6.99 3.53
N HIS A 269 -8.46 6.35 2.39
CA HIS A 269 -7.60 6.32 1.21
C HIS A 269 -7.93 7.39 0.17
N MET A 270 -9.11 8.02 0.28
CA MET A 270 -9.62 9.11 -0.58
C MET A 270 -10.25 10.21 0.28
N PRO A 271 -9.49 10.88 1.17
CA PRO A 271 -10.04 11.81 2.15
C PRO A 271 -10.72 13.01 1.49
N HIS A 272 -11.66 13.63 2.22
CA HIS A 272 -12.33 14.88 1.79
C HIS A 272 -11.51 16.13 2.12
N GLY A 273 -10.62 16.05 3.10
CA GLY A 273 -9.96 17.19 3.70
C GLY A 273 -8.64 17.59 3.04
N GLU A 274 -8.17 18.76 3.40
CA GLU A 274 -6.86 19.28 3.00
C GLU A 274 -5.71 18.52 3.66
N ASP A 275 -5.91 18.06 4.89
CA ASP A 275 -5.00 17.14 5.59
C ASP A 275 -5.44 15.69 5.32
N GLU A 276 -4.59 14.94 4.65
CA GLU A 276 -4.86 13.53 4.30
C GLU A 276 -4.88 12.59 5.53
N LEU A 277 -4.34 13.02 6.66
CA LEU A 277 -4.24 12.23 7.89
C LEU A 277 -5.35 12.50 8.89
N ASP A 278 -6.06 13.61 8.71
CA ASP A 278 -7.17 14.03 9.57
C ASP A 278 -8.51 13.84 8.86
N ARG A 279 -9.27 12.83 9.25
CA ARG A 279 -10.60 12.55 8.68
C ARG A 279 -11.61 13.65 8.99
N ASP A 280 -11.37 14.42 10.04
CA ASP A 280 -12.21 15.55 10.46
C ASP A 280 -11.70 16.89 9.90
N ALA A 281 -10.64 16.86 9.05
CA ALA A 281 -10.11 18.05 8.41
C ALA A 281 -11.19 18.75 7.59
N LYS A 282 -11.06 20.08 7.51
CA LYS A 282 -11.98 20.90 6.73
C LYS A 282 -12.07 20.37 5.29
N PRO A 283 -13.30 20.04 4.81
CA PRO A 283 -13.49 19.53 3.46
C PRO A 283 -13.06 20.53 2.39
N ILE A 284 -12.47 20.02 1.32
CA ILE A 284 -12.17 20.83 0.13
C ILE A 284 -13.48 21.17 -0.57
N VAL A 285 -13.68 22.47 -0.84
CA VAL A 285 -14.81 22.98 -1.64
C VAL A 285 -14.25 23.57 -2.92
N THR A 286 -14.51 22.92 -4.04
CA THR A 286 -13.97 23.32 -5.35
C THR A 286 -14.94 22.89 -6.46
N ALA A 287 -14.74 23.40 -7.68
CA ALA A 287 -15.35 22.79 -8.85
C ALA A 287 -14.71 21.40 -9.08
N PHE A 288 -15.53 20.42 -9.46
CA PHE A 288 -15.04 19.05 -9.74
C PHE A 288 -14.56 18.91 -11.19
N SER A 289 -14.67 19.98 -11.95
CA SER A 289 -14.32 20.05 -13.36
C SER A 289 -13.94 21.48 -13.72
N THR A 290 -12.95 21.68 -14.56
CA THR A 290 -12.59 22.99 -15.13
C THR A 290 -13.43 23.39 -16.34
N ARG A 291 -14.35 22.54 -16.72
CA ARG A 291 -15.27 22.79 -17.84
C ARG A 291 -16.70 22.32 -17.49
N PRO A 292 -17.73 23.11 -17.77
CA PRO A 292 -17.65 24.49 -18.27
C PRO A 292 -16.87 25.42 -17.33
N VAL A 293 -16.37 26.54 -17.83
CA VAL A 293 -15.49 27.47 -17.07
C VAL A 293 -16.14 28.02 -15.81
N ASP A 294 -17.47 28.03 -15.76
CA ASP A 294 -18.31 28.54 -14.66
C ASP A 294 -18.92 27.40 -13.82
N ALA A 295 -18.34 26.20 -13.88
CA ALA A 295 -18.79 25.08 -13.06
C ALA A 295 -18.77 25.47 -11.57
N PRO A 296 -19.90 25.31 -10.83
CA PRO A 296 -19.98 25.79 -9.45
C PRO A 296 -19.10 24.95 -8.52
N PRO A 297 -18.46 25.57 -7.53
CA PRO A 297 -17.82 24.84 -6.43
C PRO A 297 -18.85 23.98 -5.69
N ARG A 298 -18.44 22.78 -5.30
CA ARG A 298 -19.28 21.79 -4.62
C ARG A 298 -18.58 21.23 -3.39
N THR A 299 -19.36 20.78 -2.42
CA THR A 299 -18.91 19.95 -1.31
C THR A 299 -18.86 18.48 -1.72
N GLY A 300 -18.23 17.64 -0.89
CA GLY A 300 -18.13 16.22 -1.16
C GLY A 300 -17.00 15.85 -2.13
N TYR A 301 -16.05 16.77 -2.37
CA TYR A 301 -14.86 16.47 -3.13
C TYR A 301 -14.02 15.42 -2.40
N ARG A 302 -13.66 14.34 -3.09
CA ARG A 302 -12.72 13.35 -2.57
C ARG A 302 -11.40 13.41 -3.31
N ARG A 303 -10.33 13.38 -2.57
CA ARG A 303 -8.98 13.28 -3.10
C ARG A 303 -8.76 11.87 -3.65
N HIS A 304 -8.05 11.77 -4.77
CA HIS A 304 -7.77 10.49 -5.43
C HIS A 304 -6.35 10.00 -5.13
N THR A 305 -5.90 10.20 -3.90
CA THR A 305 -4.53 9.89 -3.49
C THR A 305 -4.27 8.39 -3.37
N LEU A 306 -5.26 7.60 -2.95
CA LEU A 306 -5.23 6.13 -2.84
C LEU A 306 -3.93 5.64 -2.17
N ARG A 307 -3.55 6.31 -1.07
CA ARG A 307 -2.30 6.04 -0.36
C ARG A 307 -2.28 4.60 0.17
N GLY A 308 -1.17 3.92 -0.04
CA GLY A 308 -0.87 2.63 0.57
C GLY A 308 0.42 2.72 1.40
N GLY A 309 1.29 1.68 1.30
CA GLY A 309 2.54 1.64 2.07
C GLY A 309 3.82 1.56 1.21
N ASN A 310 3.74 1.64 -0.12
CA ASN A 310 4.87 1.35 -0.98
C ASN A 310 5.70 2.59 -1.36
N THR A 311 6.36 3.20 -0.37
CA THR A 311 7.24 4.37 -0.57
C THR A 311 8.47 4.02 -1.42
N TYR A 312 9.01 2.81 -1.25
CA TYR A 312 10.21 2.37 -1.97
C TYR A 312 9.95 2.35 -3.48
N MET A 313 8.93 1.62 -3.93
CA MET A 313 8.64 1.54 -5.37
C MET A 313 8.28 2.91 -5.96
N LEU A 314 7.50 3.75 -5.25
CA LEU A 314 7.21 5.11 -5.73
C LEU A 314 8.48 5.92 -6.00
N ARG A 315 9.49 5.83 -5.13
CA ARG A 315 10.78 6.51 -5.33
C ARG A 315 11.56 5.94 -6.51
N GLN A 316 11.56 4.61 -6.68
CA GLN A 316 12.22 3.98 -7.83
C GLN A 316 11.49 4.34 -9.14
N LEU A 317 10.16 4.30 -9.13
CA LEU A 317 9.35 4.72 -10.27
C LEU A 317 9.57 6.20 -10.62
N ALA A 318 9.70 7.08 -9.63
CA ALA A 318 10.02 8.49 -9.84
C ALA A 318 11.36 8.68 -10.57
N LYS A 319 12.39 7.98 -10.10
CA LYS A 319 13.75 8.04 -10.67
C LYS A 319 13.79 7.59 -12.13
N HIS A 320 12.93 6.65 -12.52
CA HIS A 320 12.89 6.04 -13.84
C HIS A 320 11.59 6.36 -14.62
N ALA A 321 10.82 7.37 -14.21
CA ALA A 321 9.50 7.67 -14.75
C ALA A 321 9.42 7.78 -16.28
N PRO A 322 10.33 8.50 -16.98
CA PRO A 322 10.30 8.57 -18.45
C PRO A 322 10.53 7.21 -19.12
N TRP A 323 11.46 6.42 -18.59
CA TRP A 323 11.76 5.08 -19.11
C TRP A 323 10.63 4.09 -18.91
N LEU A 324 9.86 4.24 -17.81
CA LEU A 324 8.69 3.43 -17.50
C LEU A 324 7.41 3.96 -18.17
N GLY A 325 7.49 5.07 -18.89
CA GLY A 325 6.34 5.70 -19.53
C GLY A 325 5.28 6.14 -18.52
N ALA A 326 5.67 6.60 -17.34
CA ALA A 326 4.74 7.13 -16.35
C ALA A 326 4.09 8.44 -16.85
N ALA A 327 2.81 8.64 -16.54
CA ALA A 327 2.11 9.88 -16.84
C ALA A 327 2.47 11.00 -15.85
N ALA A 328 2.68 10.64 -14.58
CA ALA A 328 3.13 11.56 -13.55
C ALA A 328 4.60 11.96 -13.73
N THR A 329 4.94 13.18 -13.33
CA THR A 329 6.34 13.65 -13.34
C THR A 329 7.13 12.99 -12.20
N PRO A 330 8.47 12.96 -12.27
CA PRO A 330 9.32 12.52 -11.17
C PRO A 330 9.00 13.22 -9.85
N GLU A 331 8.77 14.53 -9.87
CA GLU A 331 8.48 15.35 -8.69
C GLU A 331 7.12 14.95 -8.05
N GLN A 332 6.10 14.70 -8.88
CA GLN A 332 4.79 14.23 -8.40
C GLN A 332 4.90 12.85 -7.71
N LEU A 333 5.68 11.94 -8.27
CA LEU A 333 5.93 10.61 -7.70
C LEU A 333 6.74 10.69 -6.40
N VAL A 334 7.74 11.58 -6.31
CA VAL A 334 8.49 11.83 -5.06
C VAL A 334 7.55 12.39 -3.99
N ALA A 335 6.75 13.38 -4.33
CA ALA A 335 5.76 13.96 -3.40
C ALA A 335 4.75 12.90 -2.92
N ALA A 336 4.31 12.01 -3.81
CA ALA A 336 3.44 10.88 -3.46
C ALA A 336 4.14 9.88 -2.53
N ALA A 337 5.44 9.59 -2.75
CA ALA A 337 6.21 8.72 -1.86
C ALA A 337 6.36 9.32 -0.45
N GLU A 338 6.61 10.63 -0.35
CA GLU A 338 6.70 11.33 0.93
C GLU A 338 5.35 11.36 1.66
N ALA A 339 4.25 11.64 0.95
CA ALA A 339 2.91 11.61 1.50
C ALA A 339 2.53 10.19 1.96
N THR A 340 2.90 9.15 1.20
CA THR A 340 2.74 7.74 1.59
C THR A 340 3.52 7.43 2.87
N GLY A 341 4.74 7.96 3.03
CA GLY A 341 5.52 7.81 4.26
C GLY A 341 4.82 8.43 5.48
N ARG A 342 4.26 9.63 5.32
CA ARG A 342 3.43 10.26 6.37
C ARG A 342 2.16 9.46 6.65
N PHE A 343 1.46 8.98 5.62
CA PHE A 343 0.25 8.18 5.78
C PHE A 343 0.51 6.90 6.59
N LEU A 344 1.64 6.23 6.37
CA LEU A 344 2.04 5.06 7.15
C LEU A 344 2.15 5.34 8.65
N THR A 345 2.48 6.56 9.08
CA THR A 345 2.57 6.88 10.50
C THR A 345 1.23 6.91 11.23
N SER A 346 0.11 6.94 10.50
CA SER A 346 -1.23 6.81 11.07
C SER A 346 -1.67 5.35 11.28
N ALA A 347 -0.93 4.38 10.72
CA ALA A 347 -1.36 2.98 10.69
C ALA A 347 -1.16 2.24 12.02
N ALA A 348 -0.25 2.72 12.89
CA ALA A 348 0.06 2.05 14.15
C ALA A 348 0.41 3.01 15.28
N LYS A 349 0.23 2.53 16.51
CA LYS A 349 0.76 3.16 17.72
C LYS A 349 1.63 2.18 18.50
N LEU A 350 2.59 2.70 19.23
CA LEU A 350 3.41 1.95 20.18
C LEU A 350 3.09 2.36 21.61
N SER A 351 2.93 1.35 22.49
CA SER A 351 2.96 1.52 23.93
C SER A 351 4.15 0.75 24.49
N VAL A 352 4.96 1.40 25.31
CA VAL A 352 6.20 0.82 25.85
C VAL A 352 6.22 0.99 27.36
N VAL A 353 6.36 -0.13 28.08
CA VAL A 353 6.44 -0.15 29.54
C VAL A 353 7.67 -0.94 29.97
N GLY A 354 8.57 -0.31 30.74
CA GLY A 354 9.78 -0.93 31.26
C GLY A 354 9.74 -1.03 32.77
N VAL A 355 9.93 -2.24 33.32
CA VAL A 355 10.03 -2.50 34.76
C VAL A 355 11.20 -3.45 35.03
N GLY A 356 12.19 -2.99 35.79
CA GLY A 356 13.41 -3.77 36.01
C GLY A 356 14.15 -4.01 34.68
N GLN A 357 14.35 -5.27 34.35
CA GLN A 357 14.95 -5.71 33.09
C GLN A 357 13.91 -6.05 32.01
N GLU A 358 12.62 -6.02 32.32
CA GLU A 358 11.57 -6.35 31.37
C GLU A 358 11.06 -5.10 30.65
N LEU A 359 10.98 -5.17 29.32
CA LEU A 359 10.43 -4.16 28.46
C LEU A 359 9.27 -4.78 27.67
N ARG A 360 8.04 -4.39 27.99
CA ARG A 360 6.86 -4.77 27.21
C ARG A 360 6.61 -3.73 26.13
N VAL A 361 6.54 -4.19 24.90
CA VAL A 361 6.21 -3.36 23.73
C VAL A 361 4.89 -3.85 23.16
N THR A 362 3.89 -2.99 23.11
CA THR A 362 2.60 -3.27 22.49
C THR A 362 2.46 -2.47 21.20
N VAL A 363 2.20 -3.16 20.11
CA VAL A 363 1.87 -2.58 18.81
C VAL A 363 0.36 -2.59 18.65
N VAL A 364 -0.23 -1.41 18.44
CA VAL A 364 -1.67 -1.24 18.20
C VAL A 364 -1.89 -0.99 16.72
N ASN A 365 -2.75 -1.79 16.11
CA ASN A 365 -3.21 -1.61 14.74
C ASN A 365 -4.34 -0.56 14.71
N GLU A 366 -4.09 0.58 14.08
CA GLU A 366 -5.06 1.68 13.92
C GLU A 366 -5.82 1.61 12.58
N THR A 367 -5.58 0.56 11.79
CA THR A 367 -6.24 0.39 10.48
C THR A 367 -7.46 -0.53 10.56
N GLY A 368 -8.34 -0.43 9.58
CA GLY A 368 -9.52 -1.29 9.46
C GLY A 368 -9.24 -2.69 8.89
N HIS A 369 -8.01 -3.05 8.67
CA HIS A 369 -7.58 -4.32 8.08
C HIS A 369 -6.34 -4.85 8.81
N LYS A 370 -5.83 -6.03 8.47
CA LYS A 370 -4.56 -6.50 9.03
C LYS A 370 -3.43 -5.49 8.79
N LEU A 371 -2.46 -5.49 9.69
CA LEU A 371 -1.28 -4.65 9.56
C LEU A 371 0.00 -5.51 9.68
N PRO A 372 0.82 -5.56 8.60
CA PRO A 372 0.55 -5.03 7.24
C PRO A 372 -0.55 -5.82 6.51
N THR A 373 -1.11 -5.26 5.42
CA THR A 373 -2.12 -5.93 4.60
C THR A 373 -1.73 -6.02 3.13
N GLY A 374 -2.53 -6.78 2.36
CA GLY A 374 -2.38 -6.97 0.91
C GLY A 374 -1.31 -8.00 0.57
N TYR A 375 -0.57 -7.76 -0.51
CA TYR A 375 0.39 -8.70 -1.08
C TYR A 375 1.44 -9.19 -0.07
N PRO A 376 1.78 -10.50 -0.01
CA PRO A 376 2.52 -11.12 1.11
C PRO A 376 4.02 -10.85 1.15
N THR A 377 4.54 -9.83 0.47
CA THR A 377 5.92 -9.36 0.65
C THR A 377 6.05 -8.31 1.75
N ARG A 378 4.93 -7.69 2.13
CA ARG A 378 4.93 -6.61 3.12
C ARG A 378 5.19 -7.17 4.50
N ARG A 379 6.09 -6.49 5.22
CA ARG A 379 6.43 -6.85 6.60
C ARG A 379 6.62 -5.63 7.47
N MET A 380 6.48 -5.83 8.78
CA MET A 380 6.91 -4.87 9.79
C MET A 380 7.58 -5.59 10.95
N TRP A 381 8.44 -4.89 11.69
CA TRP A 381 9.16 -5.45 12.82
C TRP A 381 9.56 -4.37 13.81
N LEU A 382 9.95 -4.80 15.01
CA LEU A 382 10.47 -3.90 16.03
C LEU A 382 11.99 -3.78 15.94
N ARG A 383 12.48 -2.51 16.02
CA ARG A 383 13.86 -2.22 16.37
C ARG A 383 13.89 -1.65 17.78
N VAL A 384 14.59 -2.34 18.67
CA VAL A 384 14.73 -1.95 20.08
C VAL A 384 16.18 -1.61 20.35
N ARG A 385 16.42 -0.43 20.94
CA ARG A 385 17.75 -0.01 21.44
C ARG A 385 17.62 0.41 22.89
N ALA A 386 18.44 -0.19 23.77
CA ALA A 386 18.53 0.24 25.16
C ALA A 386 19.90 0.83 25.47
N THR A 387 19.92 1.85 26.35
CA THR A 387 21.12 2.56 26.75
C THR A 387 21.32 2.52 28.25
N ASP A 388 22.60 2.60 28.70
CA ASP A 388 22.98 2.77 30.07
C ASP A 388 22.89 4.26 30.50
N ARG A 389 23.32 4.57 31.76
CA ARG A 389 23.29 5.92 32.32
C ARG A 389 24.21 6.91 31.58
N GLU A 390 25.25 6.40 30.93
CA GLU A 390 26.19 7.17 30.12
C GLU A 390 25.72 7.35 28.66
N GLY A 391 24.54 6.82 28.31
CA GLY A 391 23.99 6.89 26.96
C GLY A 391 24.60 5.90 25.96
N ARG A 392 25.41 4.93 26.43
CA ARG A 392 26.00 3.90 25.58
C ARG A 392 24.96 2.81 25.29
N THR A 393 24.88 2.38 24.05
CA THR A 393 24.00 1.26 23.67
C THR A 393 24.49 -0.04 24.33
N VAL A 394 23.62 -0.67 25.12
CA VAL A 394 23.88 -1.93 25.82
C VAL A 394 23.02 -3.08 25.31
N TYR A 395 22.04 -2.77 24.47
CA TYR A 395 21.19 -3.76 23.80
C TYR A 395 20.69 -3.21 22.47
N GLU A 396 20.69 -4.02 21.42
CA GLU A 396 20.05 -3.73 20.14
C GLU A 396 19.47 -5.00 19.55
N SER A 397 18.24 -4.93 19.01
CA SER A 397 17.55 -5.98 18.25
C SER A 397 16.80 -5.34 17.09
N GLY A 398 16.68 -6.06 15.96
CA GLY A 398 15.96 -5.62 14.78
C GLY A 398 16.65 -4.50 14.01
N GLY A 399 17.97 -4.37 14.13
CA GLY A 399 18.80 -3.47 13.33
C GLY A 399 18.70 -3.80 11.83
N THR A 400 19.17 -2.89 10.98
CA THR A 400 19.14 -3.09 9.52
C THR A 400 20.49 -2.81 8.88
N ARG A 401 20.83 -3.64 7.87
CA ARG A 401 21.94 -3.38 6.95
C ARG A 401 21.44 -3.52 5.52
N ASP A 402 21.53 -2.46 4.74
CA ASP A 402 21.04 -2.40 3.36
C ASP A 402 19.56 -2.86 3.20
N GLY A 403 18.74 -2.54 4.21
CA GLY A 403 17.33 -2.94 4.27
C GLY A 403 17.07 -4.36 4.77
N ALA A 404 18.10 -5.20 4.89
CA ALA A 404 17.99 -6.53 5.50
C ALA A 404 17.97 -6.43 7.04
N ILE A 405 17.22 -7.31 7.69
CA ILE A 405 17.17 -7.40 9.15
C ILE A 405 18.42 -8.14 9.64
N VAL A 406 19.08 -7.59 10.65
CA VAL A 406 20.29 -8.16 11.24
C VAL A 406 20.15 -8.33 12.76
N ASP A 407 20.89 -9.33 13.32
CA ASP A 407 21.08 -9.46 14.75
C ASP A 407 22.09 -8.43 15.31
N ALA A 408 22.38 -8.50 16.62
CA ALA A 408 23.29 -7.60 17.30
C ALA A 408 24.74 -7.66 16.75
N ASP A 409 25.17 -8.79 16.21
CA ASP A 409 26.48 -8.99 15.59
C ASP A 409 26.51 -8.57 14.11
N GLY A 410 25.37 -8.12 13.58
CA GLY A 410 25.20 -7.71 12.19
C GLY A 410 25.07 -8.87 11.21
N LYS A 411 24.79 -10.08 11.68
CA LYS A 411 24.47 -11.23 10.82
C LYS A 411 23.04 -11.11 10.31
N ARG A 412 22.84 -11.31 9.03
CA ARG A 412 21.53 -11.27 8.40
C ARG A 412 20.63 -12.41 8.87
N LEU A 413 19.40 -12.07 9.30
CA LEU A 413 18.38 -13.00 9.78
C LEU A 413 17.37 -13.38 8.69
N ASP A 414 17.08 -12.48 7.76
CA ASP A 414 16.03 -12.57 6.75
C ASP A 414 16.55 -12.95 5.35
N GLY A 415 17.58 -13.80 5.30
CA GLY A 415 18.14 -14.27 4.03
C GLY A 415 17.14 -15.08 3.19
N PRO A 416 17.50 -15.39 1.91
CA PRO A 416 16.62 -16.12 1.00
C PRO A 416 16.11 -17.43 1.61
N GLY A 417 14.79 -17.58 1.65
CA GLY A 417 14.12 -18.77 2.19
C GLY A 417 13.98 -18.81 3.72
N ALA A 418 14.46 -17.80 4.45
CA ALA A 418 14.27 -17.72 5.89
C ALA A 418 12.79 -17.54 6.25
N ILE A 419 12.34 -18.29 7.25
CA ILE A 419 11.02 -18.17 7.87
C ILE A 419 11.24 -17.88 9.35
N MET A 420 11.06 -16.63 9.74
CA MET A 420 11.17 -16.23 11.14
C MET A 420 9.88 -16.60 11.87
N PRO A 421 9.95 -17.29 13.03
CA PRO A 421 8.76 -17.63 13.82
C PRO A 421 8.06 -16.36 14.34
N HIS A 422 6.85 -16.55 14.84
CA HIS A 422 6.21 -15.55 15.71
C HIS A 422 6.96 -15.52 17.06
N VAL A 423 7.12 -14.32 17.63
CA VAL A 423 7.93 -14.10 18.82
C VAL A 423 7.12 -13.32 19.86
N GLU A 424 6.79 -13.96 20.98
CA GLU A 424 6.14 -13.33 22.16
C GLU A 424 7.20 -12.74 23.11
N ARG A 425 8.37 -13.40 23.20
CA ARG A 425 9.49 -13.00 24.06
C ARG A 425 10.77 -13.02 23.25
N ALA A 426 11.30 -11.84 22.98
CA ALA A 426 12.46 -11.67 22.14
C ALA A 426 13.78 -11.70 22.94
N GLY A 427 14.70 -12.55 22.51
CA GLY A 427 16.12 -12.52 22.87
C GLY A 427 16.91 -11.55 21.98
N THR A 428 18.24 -11.62 22.06
CA THR A 428 19.16 -10.79 21.25
C THR A 428 19.14 -11.15 19.76
N ASP A 429 18.89 -12.43 19.44
CA ASP A 429 18.95 -12.98 18.09
C ASP A 429 17.54 -13.19 17.48
N GLU A 430 16.51 -12.82 18.23
CA GLU A 430 15.11 -12.96 17.83
C GLU A 430 14.50 -11.60 17.56
N VAL A 431 13.95 -11.45 16.37
CA VAL A 431 13.27 -10.20 15.94
C VAL A 431 11.80 -10.51 15.68
N PRO A 432 10.87 -9.85 16.41
CA PRO A 432 9.45 -9.95 16.11
C PRO A 432 9.14 -9.36 14.75
N ILE A 433 8.69 -10.21 13.81
CA ILE A 433 8.34 -9.79 12.44
C ILE A 433 6.89 -10.18 12.16
N TRP A 434 6.05 -9.21 11.82
CA TRP A 434 4.67 -9.41 11.36
C TRP A 434 4.64 -9.44 9.84
N GLU A 435 4.25 -10.59 9.28
CA GLU A 435 4.24 -10.85 7.84
C GLU A 435 3.33 -12.04 7.50
N ALA A 436 3.00 -12.21 6.22
CA ALA A 436 2.47 -13.45 5.68
C ALA A 436 3.58 -14.21 4.94
N VAL A 437 3.73 -15.51 5.19
CA VAL A 437 4.78 -16.35 4.60
C VAL A 437 4.16 -17.49 3.79
N PRO A 438 4.00 -17.32 2.47
CA PRO A 438 3.62 -18.42 1.59
C PRO A 438 4.77 -19.40 1.41
N VAL A 439 4.44 -20.70 1.39
CA VAL A 439 5.41 -21.80 1.16
C VAL A 439 4.92 -22.76 0.09
N ASP A 440 5.86 -23.38 -0.61
CA ASP A 440 5.62 -24.44 -1.58
C ASP A 440 5.37 -25.83 -0.92
N ASP A 441 5.23 -26.88 -1.72
CA ASP A 441 5.02 -28.25 -1.24
C ASP A 441 6.17 -28.78 -0.39
N ALA A 442 7.38 -28.29 -0.58
CA ALA A 442 8.54 -28.64 0.22
C ALA A 442 8.63 -27.84 1.54
N GLY A 443 7.67 -26.94 1.80
CA GLY A 443 7.68 -26.04 2.96
C GLY A 443 8.69 -24.91 2.84
N LYS A 444 9.24 -24.65 1.66
CA LYS A 444 10.17 -23.55 1.39
C LYS A 444 9.39 -22.28 1.05
N ARG A 445 9.81 -21.15 1.61
CA ARG A 445 9.27 -19.83 1.24
C ARG A 445 9.24 -19.63 -0.28
N THR A 446 8.12 -19.22 -0.81
CA THR A 446 7.93 -18.99 -2.24
C THR A 446 7.39 -17.60 -2.52
N HIS A 447 7.76 -17.03 -3.67
CA HIS A 447 7.20 -15.82 -4.22
C HIS A 447 6.32 -16.11 -5.45
N LEU A 448 6.08 -17.39 -5.75
CA LEU A 448 5.09 -17.81 -6.74
C LEU A 448 3.75 -17.98 -6.05
N LEU A 449 2.79 -17.10 -6.35
CA LEU A 449 1.45 -17.16 -5.76
C LEU A 449 0.73 -18.45 -6.17
N LEU A 450 0.81 -18.77 -7.47
CA LEU A 450 0.20 -19.99 -8.02
C LEU A 450 1.05 -21.25 -7.75
N GLY A 451 2.19 -21.11 -7.11
CA GLY A 451 3.01 -22.19 -6.57
C GLY A 451 2.85 -22.37 -5.05
N THR A 452 2.05 -21.54 -4.39
CA THR A 452 1.85 -21.59 -2.94
C THR A 452 1.00 -22.78 -2.55
N ALA A 453 1.56 -23.67 -1.71
CA ALA A 453 0.84 -24.82 -1.18
C ALA A 453 0.05 -24.48 0.09
N ARG A 454 0.56 -23.59 0.92
CA ARG A 454 -0.08 -23.10 2.15
C ARG A 454 0.59 -21.82 2.66
N ILE A 455 -0.07 -21.16 3.58
CA ILE A 455 0.53 -20.08 4.38
C ILE A 455 1.14 -20.71 5.63
N ALA A 456 2.47 -20.58 5.81
CA ALA A 456 3.19 -21.14 6.96
C ALA A 456 3.07 -20.25 8.19
N LYS A 457 3.02 -18.92 7.99
CA LYS A 457 2.82 -17.90 9.02
C LYS A 457 1.98 -16.77 8.44
N ASP A 458 0.99 -16.31 9.19
CA ASP A 458 0.30 -15.04 8.99
C ASP A 458 -0.01 -14.45 10.36
N ASN A 459 1.00 -13.82 10.94
CA ASN A 459 0.90 -13.13 12.23
C ASN A 459 0.70 -11.62 12.06
N ARG A 460 0.24 -11.16 10.88
CA ARG A 460 -0.14 -9.77 10.67
C ARG A 460 -1.19 -9.38 11.69
N ILE A 461 -1.00 -8.24 12.36
CA ILE A 461 -1.86 -7.83 13.47
C ILE A 461 -3.29 -7.61 12.96
N LEU A 462 -4.23 -8.31 13.54
CA LEU A 462 -5.65 -8.24 13.20
C LEU A 462 -6.19 -6.81 13.38
N PRO A 463 -7.22 -6.38 12.64
CA PRO A 463 -7.92 -5.13 12.94
C PRO A 463 -8.68 -5.23 14.26
N ALA A 464 -8.93 -4.08 14.90
CA ALA A 464 -9.82 -4.01 16.06
C ALA A 464 -11.21 -4.53 15.69
N GLY A 465 -11.84 -5.28 16.60
CA GLY A 465 -13.16 -5.86 16.40
C GLY A 465 -13.20 -7.14 15.57
N TRP A 466 -12.05 -7.67 15.10
CA TRP A 466 -12.03 -8.96 14.40
C TRP A 466 -12.59 -10.09 15.26
N ARG A 467 -13.44 -10.93 14.67
CA ARG A 467 -14.10 -12.05 15.38
C ARG A 467 -13.91 -13.36 14.64
N GLY A 468 -13.61 -14.42 15.39
CA GLY A 468 -13.44 -15.78 14.87
C GLY A 468 -14.74 -16.45 14.40
N ASP A 469 -15.90 -15.98 14.83
CA ASP A 469 -17.22 -16.47 14.43
C ASP A 469 -17.83 -15.73 13.22
N HIS A 470 -17.13 -14.71 12.69
CA HIS A 470 -17.56 -13.98 11.49
C HIS A 470 -17.46 -14.87 10.24
N PRO A 471 -18.37 -14.75 9.26
CA PRO A 471 -18.31 -15.54 8.02
C PRO A 471 -16.96 -15.46 7.27
N ASP A 472 -16.28 -14.32 7.32
CA ASP A 472 -14.98 -14.11 6.68
C ASP A 472 -13.79 -14.60 7.52
N ALA A 473 -14.01 -15.07 8.74
CA ALA A 473 -12.91 -15.47 9.64
C ALA A 473 -12.04 -16.57 9.04
N ALA A 474 -12.63 -17.54 8.35
CA ALA A 474 -11.87 -18.63 7.72
C ALA A 474 -10.80 -18.14 6.72
N ARG A 475 -11.07 -17.01 6.02
CA ARG A 475 -10.17 -16.40 5.03
C ARG A 475 -9.26 -15.32 5.59
N THR A 476 -9.49 -14.88 6.83
CA THR A 476 -8.77 -13.78 7.46
C THR A 476 -8.11 -14.13 8.78
N LYS A 477 -8.26 -15.37 9.27
CA LYS A 477 -7.64 -15.83 10.53
C LYS A 477 -6.11 -15.76 10.47
N PRO A 478 -5.44 -15.56 11.61
CA PRO A 478 -4.01 -15.64 11.70
C PRO A 478 -3.52 -17.10 11.65
N PHE A 479 -2.23 -17.29 11.37
CA PHE A 479 -1.54 -18.59 11.39
C PHE A 479 -0.18 -18.45 12.09
N GLY A 480 0.19 -19.47 12.89
CA GLY A 480 1.48 -19.53 13.57
C GLY A 480 1.61 -18.55 14.73
N VAL A 481 0.49 -18.23 15.39
CA VAL A 481 0.39 -17.45 16.62
C VAL A 481 -0.18 -18.29 17.77
N ASP A 482 -0.18 -19.62 17.62
CA ASP A 482 -0.77 -20.53 18.58
C ASP A 482 -0.01 -20.44 19.92
N GLY A 483 -0.77 -20.25 21.00
CA GLY A 483 -0.23 -20.12 22.36
C GLY A 483 0.02 -18.68 22.79
N ASP A 484 0.09 -17.72 21.88
CA ASP A 484 0.20 -16.31 22.22
C ASP A 484 -1.15 -15.75 22.72
N THR A 485 -1.21 -15.50 24.02
CA THR A 485 -2.43 -15.05 24.69
C THR A 485 -2.66 -13.55 24.60
N ASP A 486 -1.68 -12.78 24.15
CA ASP A 486 -1.79 -11.33 23.99
C ASP A 486 -1.76 -10.88 22.51
N PHE A 487 -1.71 -11.81 21.55
CA PHE A 487 -2.05 -11.58 20.16
C PHE A 487 -3.58 -11.45 20.02
N LEU A 488 -4.07 -10.23 20.11
CA LEU A 488 -5.51 -9.92 20.19
C LEU A 488 -5.97 -9.09 18.98
N PRO A 489 -7.26 -9.09 18.66
CA PRO A 489 -7.81 -8.14 17.70
C PRO A 489 -7.38 -6.70 18.02
N GLY A 490 -6.76 -6.03 17.06
CA GLY A 490 -6.26 -4.67 17.16
C GLY A 490 -4.86 -4.51 17.78
N ARG A 491 -4.23 -5.55 18.32
CA ARG A 491 -2.92 -5.41 18.96
C ARG A 491 -2.15 -6.70 19.12
N ASP A 492 -0.85 -6.55 19.30
CA ASP A 492 0.06 -7.60 19.72
C ASP A 492 1.13 -7.04 20.65
N SER A 493 1.66 -7.85 21.58
CA SER A 493 2.69 -7.41 22.53
C SER A 493 3.89 -8.35 22.52
N VAL A 494 5.07 -7.77 22.64
CA VAL A 494 6.33 -8.50 22.74
C VAL A 494 7.07 -8.11 24.02
N MET A 495 7.59 -9.10 24.73
CA MET A 495 8.42 -8.93 25.91
C MET A 495 9.90 -9.03 25.56
N TYR A 496 10.69 -8.04 25.93
CA TYR A 496 12.16 -8.07 25.87
C TYR A 496 12.77 -8.17 27.26
N VAL A 497 13.88 -8.89 27.35
CA VAL A 497 14.72 -8.92 28.56
C VAL A 497 15.98 -8.13 28.29
N LEU A 498 16.10 -6.98 28.96
CA LEU A 498 17.21 -6.05 28.76
C LEU A 498 18.33 -6.33 29.77
N PRO A 499 19.59 -5.97 29.47
CA PRO A 499 20.69 -6.01 30.43
C PRO A 499 20.38 -5.16 31.68
N ALA A 500 20.88 -5.60 32.85
CA ALA A 500 20.68 -4.87 34.12
C ALA A 500 21.27 -3.44 34.12
N THR A 501 22.18 -3.15 33.21
CA THR A 501 22.78 -1.84 33.00
C THR A 501 21.90 -0.87 32.21
N ALA A 502 20.87 -1.38 31.54
CA ALA A 502 19.95 -0.55 30.76
C ALA A 502 19.13 0.37 31.68
N THR A 503 19.03 1.65 31.33
CA THR A 503 18.26 2.66 32.07
C THR A 503 17.18 3.33 31.20
N ALA A 504 17.29 3.22 29.89
CA ALA A 504 16.33 3.74 28.93
C ALA A 504 16.24 2.84 27.70
N ALA A 505 15.09 2.85 27.05
CA ALA A 505 14.88 2.14 25.79
C ALA A 505 14.15 3.01 24.78
N THR A 506 14.54 2.88 23.51
CA THR A 506 13.85 3.45 22.34
C THR A 506 13.41 2.30 21.45
N VAL A 507 12.16 2.36 21.02
CA VAL A 507 11.51 1.35 20.19
C VAL A 507 10.98 2.00 18.93
N GLU A 508 11.32 1.45 17.78
CA GLU A 508 10.78 1.85 16.48
C GLU A 508 10.02 0.69 15.87
N LEU A 509 8.84 0.95 15.36
CA LEU A 509 8.13 0.03 14.47
C LEU A 509 8.51 0.37 13.03
N LEU A 510 9.12 -0.59 12.36
CA LEU A 510 9.62 -0.46 11.00
C LEU A 510 8.68 -1.18 10.03
N TYR A 511 8.44 -0.58 8.86
CA TYR A 511 7.62 -1.15 7.77
C TYR A 511 8.42 -1.19 6.47
N GLN A 512 8.28 -2.30 5.73
CA GLN A 512 8.93 -2.50 4.44
C GLN A 512 8.00 -3.19 3.45
N ALA A 513 7.77 -2.57 2.29
CA ALA A 513 6.87 -3.10 1.27
C ALA A 513 7.53 -4.16 0.39
N VAL A 514 8.82 -3.99 0.08
CA VAL A 514 9.61 -4.89 -0.75
C VAL A 514 10.92 -5.19 -0.01
N PRO A 515 11.05 -6.34 0.65
CA PRO A 515 12.28 -6.76 1.30
C PRO A 515 13.43 -7.03 0.31
N PRO A 516 14.71 -6.92 0.72
CA PRO A 516 15.86 -7.29 -0.11
C PRO A 516 15.76 -8.70 -0.67
N GLU A 517 15.31 -9.65 0.12
CA GLU A 517 15.14 -11.05 -0.26
C GLU A 517 14.18 -11.21 -1.45
N THR A 518 13.13 -10.39 -1.53
CA THR A 518 12.23 -10.36 -2.69
C THR A 518 12.97 -9.95 -3.95
N ILE A 519 13.79 -8.89 -3.91
CA ILE A 519 14.59 -8.43 -5.06
C ILE A 519 15.58 -9.50 -5.48
N GLU A 520 16.29 -10.08 -4.52
CA GLU A 520 17.28 -11.16 -4.71
C GLU A 520 16.65 -12.40 -5.35
N SER A 521 15.40 -12.71 -5.04
CA SER A 521 14.68 -13.86 -5.61
C SER A 521 14.54 -13.82 -7.14
N TYR A 522 14.72 -12.63 -7.75
CA TYR A 522 14.72 -12.45 -9.21
C TYR A 522 16.11 -12.51 -9.84
N ALA A 523 17.19 -12.63 -9.06
CA ALA A 523 18.57 -12.68 -9.60
C ALA A 523 18.80 -13.82 -10.60
N PRO A 524 18.25 -15.05 -10.41
CA PRO A 524 18.43 -16.15 -11.33
C PRO A 524 17.56 -16.07 -12.59
N THR A 525 16.67 -15.07 -12.73
CA THR A 525 15.67 -15.01 -13.80
C THR A 525 16.17 -14.21 -14.99
N ASP A 526 16.23 -14.83 -16.17
CA ASP A 526 16.72 -14.25 -17.43
C ASP A 526 15.59 -13.68 -18.31
N SER A 527 14.61 -13.00 -17.72
CA SER A 527 13.57 -12.29 -18.51
C SER A 527 13.84 -10.79 -18.57
N LEU A 528 13.31 -10.13 -19.61
CA LEU A 528 13.38 -8.67 -19.74
C LEU A 528 12.71 -7.97 -18.56
N GLU A 529 11.59 -8.52 -18.10
CA GLU A 529 10.81 -7.99 -16.98
C GLU A 529 11.60 -8.07 -15.67
N ALA A 530 12.23 -9.23 -15.39
CA ALA A 530 13.08 -9.39 -14.22
C ALA A 530 14.33 -8.50 -14.29
N ALA A 531 14.95 -8.38 -15.47
CA ALA A 531 16.08 -7.46 -15.68
C ALA A 531 15.67 -6.00 -15.43
N ARG A 532 14.48 -5.59 -15.92
CA ARG A 532 13.93 -4.25 -15.68
C ARG A 532 13.66 -3.99 -14.20
N PHE A 533 13.08 -4.94 -13.49
CA PHE A 533 12.86 -4.83 -12.05
C PHE A 533 14.18 -4.67 -11.28
N ARG A 534 15.17 -5.52 -11.56
CA ARG A 534 16.49 -5.39 -10.92
C ARG A 534 17.16 -4.04 -11.22
N ALA A 535 17.03 -3.55 -12.45
CA ALA A 535 17.65 -2.29 -12.87
C ALA A 535 17.10 -1.07 -12.13
N ILE A 536 15.80 -1.07 -11.75
CA ILE A 536 15.23 0.01 -10.95
C ILE A 536 15.51 -0.13 -9.46
N CYS A 537 15.82 -1.34 -8.98
CA CYS A 537 16.15 -1.58 -7.58
C CYS A 537 17.64 -1.32 -7.31
N ASP A 538 18.14 -0.18 -7.74
CA ASP A 538 19.56 0.23 -7.69
C ASP A 538 20.00 0.78 -6.32
N VAL A 539 19.07 0.95 -5.38
CA VAL A 539 19.35 1.31 -3.99
C VAL A 539 18.67 0.33 -3.04
N PRO A 540 19.25 0.10 -1.85
CA PRO A 540 18.64 -0.78 -0.85
C PRO A 540 17.22 -0.35 -0.46
N PRO A 541 16.28 -1.29 -0.29
CA PRO A 541 14.92 -1.00 0.14
C PRO A 541 14.86 -0.73 1.65
N LEU A 542 15.27 0.48 2.07
CA LEU A 542 15.24 0.87 3.48
C LEU A 542 13.80 0.90 4.02
N PRO A 543 13.59 0.48 5.27
CA PRO A 543 12.27 0.54 5.90
C PRO A 543 11.85 1.96 6.24
N ASN A 544 10.54 2.15 6.41
CA ASN A 544 9.96 3.36 7.00
C ASN A 544 9.78 3.16 8.50
N VAL A 545 10.14 4.15 9.31
CA VAL A 545 9.71 4.21 10.71
C VAL A 545 8.26 4.66 10.73
N ILE A 546 7.35 3.81 11.18
CA ILE A 546 5.91 4.12 11.20
C ILE A 546 5.38 4.46 12.58
N ALA A 547 6.10 4.04 13.64
CA ALA A 547 5.85 4.50 15.01
C ALA A 547 7.16 4.49 15.80
N LEU A 548 7.24 5.38 16.78
CA LEU A 548 8.41 5.56 17.68
C LEU A 548 7.92 5.79 19.10
N ALA A 549 8.52 5.11 20.07
CA ALA A 549 8.30 5.33 21.48
C ALA A 549 9.60 5.19 22.28
N SER A 550 9.70 5.89 23.41
CA SER A 550 10.83 5.80 24.34
C SER A 550 10.33 5.72 25.78
N THR A 551 11.07 5.03 26.62
CA THR A 551 10.77 4.91 28.04
C THR A 551 12.05 4.90 28.87
N SER A 552 11.97 5.42 30.13
CA SER A 552 12.95 5.15 31.16
C SER A 552 12.58 3.86 31.88
N LEU A 553 13.57 3.02 32.15
CA LEU A 553 13.36 1.77 32.87
C LEU A 553 13.23 2.06 34.36
N GLN A 554 12.08 1.74 34.94
CA GLN A 554 11.84 1.90 36.36
C GLN A 554 12.56 0.79 37.14
N PRO A 555 13.15 1.07 38.31
CA PRO A 555 13.66 0.01 39.18
C PRO A 555 12.57 -1.02 39.47
N ALA A 556 12.96 -2.29 39.56
CA ALA A 556 12.00 -3.32 40.04
C ALA A 556 11.59 -2.94 41.48
N PRO A 557 10.30 -3.12 41.84
CA PRO A 557 9.78 -2.79 43.16
C PRO A 557 10.41 -3.62 44.28
#